data_ef2ab62462eb7336480529b105083823
#
_entry.id   ef2ab62462eb7336480529b105083823
#
_cell.length_a   1.000
_cell.length_b   1.000
_cell.length_c   1.000
_cell.angle_alpha   90.00
_cell.angle_beta   90.00
_cell.angle_gamma   90.00
#
_symmetry.space_group_name_H-M   'P 1'
#
loop_
_entity.id
_entity.type
_entity.pdbx_description
1 polymer ?
#
loop_
_entity_poly.entity_id
_entity_poly.type
_entity_poly.pdbx_seq_one_letter_code
_entity_poly.pdbx_strand_id
1 'polypeptide(L)'
;MTTQIGHPATSQGSAPADTITNLPTTLSNLSAQAIREMDLQAVDALLRFEARAKSELATLSAMIQAGLTMRFEDAAKGQLMAQGKDTGTSHIFENGFNVAVEIGKTVKWDQGKLAEITRRIAENGGDPEEYVDIKYSVSEAKFKAWPENLRRPFEAARTVKPGKPKITLRQASEDR
;
A
#
# COMPACT_ATOMS: atom_id res chain seq x y z
N MET A 1 9.14 24.95 -65.05
CA MET A 1 10.01 25.09 -63.85
C MET A 1 9.16 24.83 -62.65
N THR A 2 9.18 23.63 -62.15
CA THR A 2 8.37 23.17 -61.02
C THR A 2 9.32 22.83 -59.86
N THR A 3 9.30 23.67 -58.83
CA THR A 3 10.17 23.54 -57.66
C THR A 3 9.52 22.59 -56.67
N GLN A 4 10.09 21.40 -56.45
CA GLN A 4 9.72 20.46 -55.43
C GLN A 4 10.32 20.90 -54.08
N ILE A 5 9.48 21.13 -53.07
CA ILE A 5 9.89 21.39 -51.71
C ILE A 5 9.96 20.07 -50.96
N GLY A 6 11.19 19.68 -50.59
CA GLY A 6 11.42 18.48 -49.80
C GLY A 6 10.97 18.65 -48.37
N HIS A 7 10.20 17.68 -47.86
CA HIS A 7 9.87 17.55 -46.42
C HIS A 7 11.05 16.88 -45.71
N PRO A 8 11.49 17.35 -44.55
CA PRO A 8 12.44 16.63 -43.73
C PRO A 8 11.76 15.43 -43.05
N ALA A 9 12.34 14.26 -43.22
CA ALA A 9 11.95 13.04 -42.52
C ALA A 9 12.22 13.17 -41.02
N THR A 10 11.14 13.12 -40.24
CA THR A 10 11.21 13.00 -38.79
C THR A 10 11.67 11.60 -38.43
N SER A 11 12.90 11.46 -37.94
CA SER A 11 13.41 10.21 -37.38
C SER A 11 12.69 9.94 -36.07
N GLN A 12 11.74 9.02 -36.09
CA GLN A 12 11.19 8.41 -34.89
C GLN A 12 12.29 7.55 -34.25
N GLY A 13 12.89 8.07 -33.18
CA GLY A 13 13.71 7.27 -32.27
C GLY A 13 12.83 6.23 -31.60
N SER A 14 12.89 4.99 -32.12
CA SER A 14 12.35 3.82 -31.43
C SER A 14 13.17 3.64 -30.14
N ALA A 15 12.51 3.83 -28.99
CA ALA A 15 13.04 3.38 -27.72
C ALA A 15 13.38 1.88 -27.84
N PRO A 16 14.49 1.39 -27.23
CA PRO A 16 14.81 -0.02 -27.22
C PRO A 16 13.64 -0.77 -26.57
N ALA A 17 12.94 -1.57 -27.35
CA ALA A 17 12.03 -2.58 -26.84
C ALA A 17 12.91 -3.53 -26.04
N ASP A 18 12.82 -3.48 -24.70
CA ASP A 18 13.35 -4.51 -23.81
C ASP A 18 12.67 -5.83 -24.19
N THR A 19 13.28 -6.52 -25.14
CA THR A 19 12.84 -7.84 -25.58
C THR A 19 13.11 -8.79 -24.44
N ILE A 20 12.07 -9.08 -23.66
CA ILE A 20 12.12 -10.12 -22.62
C ILE A 20 12.12 -11.47 -23.37
N THR A 21 13.29 -11.87 -23.81
CA THR A 21 13.47 -13.03 -24.71
C THR A 21 13.31 -14.37 -24.00
N ASN A 22 13.22 -14.40 -22.66
CA ASN A 22 13.19 -15.63 -21.85
C ASN A 22 12.14 -15.64 -20.74
N LEU A 23 11.05 -14.88 -20.85
CA LEU A 23 9.94 -15.08 -19.91
C LEU A 23 9.19 -16.37 -20.27
N PRO A 24 8.85 -17.22 -19.26
CA PRO A 24 7.98 -18.36 -19.49
C PRO A 24 6.69 -17.88 -20.16
N THR A 25 6.27 -18.54 -21.22
CA THR A 25 5.16 -18.14 -22.09
C THR A 25 3.81 -18.07 -21.35
N THR A 26 3.74 -18.63 -20.13
CA THR A 26 2.59 -18.55 -19.24
C THR A 26 3.06 -18.54 -17.79
N LEU A 27 2.57 -17.56 -17.01
CA LEU A 27 2.82 -17.47 -15.56
C LEU A 27 2.34 -18.70 -14.79
N SER A 28 1.40 -19.46 -15.35
CA SER A 28 0.87 -20.70 -14.79
C SER A 28 1.91 -21.83 -14.64
N ASN A 29 3.02 -21.76 -15.37
CA ASN A 29 4.09 -22.76 -15.30
C ASN A 29 5.22 -22.37 -14.33
N LEU A 30 5.13 -21.20 -13.67
CA LEU A 30 6.11 -20.77 -12.70
C LEU A 30 5.85 -21.44 -11.34
N SER A 31 6.84 -22.20 -10.89
CA SER A 31 6.89 -22.74 -9.54
C SER A 31 8.07 -22.17 -8.76
N ALA A 32 8.05 -22.24 -7.44
CA ALA A 32 9.18 -21.84 -6.62
C ALA A 32 10.44 -22.65 -6.97
N GLN A 33 10.29 -23.92 -7.34
CA GLN A 33 11.38 -24.78 -7.79
C GLN A 33 11.94 -24.30 -9.14
N ALA A 34 11.09 -23.96 -10.11
CA ALA A 34 11.52 -23.42 -11.40
C ALA A 34 12.30 -22.10 -11.22
N ILE A 35 11.82 -21.20 -10.36
CA ILE A 35 12.51 -19.94 -10.06
C ILE A 35 13.87 -20.20 -9.38
N ARG A 36 13.97 -21.18 -8.50
CA ARG A 36 15.23 -21.58 -7.84
C ARG A 36 16.30 -22.01 -8.84
N GLU A 37 15.89 -22.64 -9.93
CA GLU A 37 16.76 -23.20 -10.99
C GLU A 37 17.06 -22.21 -12.11
N MET A 38 16.37 -21.05 -12.17
CA MET A 38 16.61 -20.01 -13.15
C MET A 38 17.96 -19.31 -12.92
N ASP A 39 18.54 -18.81 -14.01
CA ASP A 39 19.64 -17.85 -13.91
C ASP A 39 19.17 -16.51 -13.29
N LEU A 40 20.10 -15.79 -12.67
CA LEU A 40 19.76 -14.55 -11.95
C LEU A 40 19.30 -13.42 -12.88
N GLN A 41 19.67 -13.44 -14.17
CA GLN A 41 19.18 -12.44 -15.14
C GLN A 41 17.71 -12.65 -15.44
N ALA A 42 17.28 -13.91 -15.60
CA ALA A 42 15.87 -14.24 -15.79
C ALA A 42 15.05 -13.90 -14.54
N VAL A 43 15.58 -14.15 -13.35
CA VAL A 43 14.92 -13.76 -12.09
C VAL A 43 14.81 -12.24 -11.97
N ASP A 44 15.84 -11.46 -12.34
CA ASP A 44 15.79 -10.00 -12.35
C ASP A 44 14.73 -9.47 -13.34
N ALA A 45 14.65 -10.06 -14.54
CA ALA A 45 13.61 -9.73 -15.52
C ALA A 45 12.19 -10.00 -14.99
N LEU A 46 11.98 -11.13 -14.28
CA LEU A 46 10.72 -11.45 -13.64
C LEU A 46 10.36 -10.44 -12.53
N LEU A 47 11.33 -10.04 -11.72
CA LEU A 47 11.12 -9.03 -10.66
C LEU A 47 10.73 -7.67 -11.24
N ARG A 48 11.37 -7.25 -12.35
CA ARG A 48 11.00 -6.00 -13.05
C ARG A 48 9.61 -6.08 -13.68
N PHE A 49 9.28 -7.22 -14.29
CA PHE A 49 7.93 -7.46 -14.82
C PHE A 49 6.89 -7.41 -13.72
N GLU A 50 7.12 -8.09 -12.58
CA GLU A 50 6.23 -8.08 -11.41
C GLU A 50 6.00 -6.65 -10.89
N ALA A 51 7.08 -5.86 -10.74
CA ALA A 51 6.99 -4.49 -10.27
C ALA A 51 6.17 -3.60 -11.21
N ARG A 52 6.38 -3.74 -12.54
CA ARG A 52 5.60 -3.02 -13.56
C ARG A 52 4.13 -3.41 -13.53
N ALA A 53 3.84 -4.71 -13.56
CA ALA A 53 2.47 -5.23 -13.52
C ALA A 53 1.71 -4.78 -12.27
N LYS A 54 2.35 -4.79 -11.10
CA LYS A 54 1.77 -4.25 -9.85
C LYS A 54 1.45 -2.78 -9.97
N SER A 55 2.34 -1.97 -10.56
CA SER A 55 2.13 -0.54 -10.76
C SER A 55 0.95 -0.26 -11.70
N GLU A 56 0.89 -0.98 -12.82
CA GLU A 56 -0.20 -0.84 -13.81
C GLU A 56 -1.55 -1.25 -13.22
N LEU A 57 -1.61 -2.37 -12.49
CA LEU A 57 -2.82 -2.82 -11.79
C LEU A 57 -3.26 -1.85 -10.71
N ALA A 58 -2.32 -1.28 -9.95
CA ALA A 58 -2.63 -0.26 -8.94
C ALA A 58 -3.22 1.01 -9.59
N THR A 59 -2.66 1.44 -10.72
CA THR A 59 -3.16 2.58 -11.49
C THR A 59 -4.57 2.30 -12.03
N LEU A 60 -4.79 1.14 -12.64
CA LEU A 60 -6.11 0.73 -13.13
C LEU A 60 -7.14 0.68 -11.99
N SER A 61 -6.77 0.08 -10.86
CA SER A 61 -7.64 0.02 -9.68
C SER A 61 -8.02 1.41 -9.18
N ALA A 62 -7.06 2.33 -9.10
CA ALA A 62 -7.30 3.71 -8.71
C ALA A 62 -8.24 4.44 -9.69
N MET A 63 -8.04 4.24 -11.00
CA MET A 63 -8.91 4.83 -12.02
C MET A 63 -10.35 4.30 -11.94
N ILE A 64 -10.52 2.99 -11.76
CA ILE A 64 -11.85 2.37 -11.59
C ILE A 64 -12.54 2.95 -10.36
N GLN A 65 -11.84 2.99 -9.21
CA GLN A 65 -12.41 3.53 -7.98
C GLN A 65 -12.77 5.02 -8.11
N ALA A 66 -11.91 5.82 -8.72
CA ALA A 66 -12.19 7.23 -8.97
C ALA A 66 -13.42 7.42 -9.87
N GLY A 67 -13.51 6.66 -10.96
CA GLY A 67 -14.65 6.71 -11.87
C GLY A 67 -15.97 6.31 -11.20
N LEU A 68 -15.96 5.24 -10.40
CA LEU A 68 -17.13 4.81 -9.63
C LEU A 68 -17.53 5.84 -8.56
N THR A 69 -16.55 6.42 -7.87
CA THR A 69 -16.79 7.50 -6.89
C THR A 69 -17.44 8.69 -7.57
N MET A 70 -16.87 9.20 -8.67
CA MET A 70 -17.45 10.33 -9.42
C MET A 70 -18.88 10.07 -9.91
N ARG A 71 -19.21 8.82 -10.20
CA ARG A 71 -20.53 8.44 -10.71
C ARG A 71 -21.60 8.32 -9.61
N PHE A 72 -21.24 7.77 -8.45
CA PHE A 72 -22.22 7.31 -7.47
C PHE A 72 -22.19 8.02 -6.12
N GLU A 73 -21.09 8.73 -5.77
CA GLU A 73 -20.92 9.30 -4.43
C GLU A 73 -22.01 10.31 -4.05
N ASP A 74 -22.33 11.23 -4.95
CA ASP A 74 -23.32 12.27 -4.67
C ASP A 74 -24.73 11.71 -4.52
N ALA A 75 -25.10 10.74 -5.38
CA ALA A 75 -26.37 10.06 -5.27
C ALA A 75 -26.49 9.26 -3.97
N ALA A 76 -25.43 8.59 -3.55
CA ALA A 76 -25.36 7.85 -2.30
C ALA A 76 -25.48 8.78 -1.08
N LYS A 77 -24.75 9.89 -1.07
CA LYS A 77 -24.86 10.93 -0.02
C LYS A 77 -26.29 11.49 0.06
N GLY A 78 -26.88 11.80 -1.08
CA GLY A 78 -28.26 12.30 -1.13
C GLY A 78 -29.26 11.31 -0.53
N GLN A 79 -29.13 10.01 -0.83
CA GLN A 79 -29.99 8.97 -0.24
C GLN A 79 -29.82 8.82 1.27
N LEU A 80 -28.57 8.90 1.78
CA LEU A 80 -28.30 8.83 3.22
C LEU A 80 -28.84 10.07 3.93
N MET A 81 -28.62 11.26 3.40
CA MET A 81 -29.16 12.51 3.94
C MET A 81 -30.68 12.51 4.01
N ALA A 82 -31.37 11.97 2.99
CA ALA A 82 -32.82 11.81 3.00
C ALA A 82 -33.32 10.87 4.12
N GLN A 83 -32.45 9.99 4.63
CA GLN A 83 -32.70 9.12 5.78
C GLN A 83 -32.23 9.73 7.12
N GLY A 84 -31.74 10.97 7.12
CA GLY A 84 -31.18 11.63 8.31
C GLY A 84 -29.83 11.05 8.74
N LYS A 85 -29.05 10.48 7.82
CA LYS A 85 -27.77 9.82 8.08
C LYS A 85 -26.65 10.48 7.30
N ASP A 86 -25.47 10.65 7.92
CA ASP A 86 -24.26 11.15 7.27
C ASP A 86 -23.36 10.00 6.80
N THR A 87 -23.56 8.80 7.32
CA THR A 87 -22.74 7.60 7.04
C THR A 87 -23.62 6.36 6.93
N GLY A 88 -23.12 5.35 6.23
CA GLY A 88 -23.82 4.08 6.02
C GLY A 88 -23.68 3.56 4.60
N THR A 89 -24.46 2.53 4.28
CA THR A 89 -24.48 1.95 2.94
C THR A 89 -25.76 2.38 2.21
N SER A 90 -25.59 2.88 1.00
CA SER A 90 -26.66 3.20 0.05
C SER A 90 -26.65 2.22 -1.10
N HIS A 91 -27.82 1.89 -1.64
CA HIS A 91 -27.99 0.99 -2.78
C HIS A 91 -28.60 1.76 -3.96
N ILE A 92 -27.89 1.78 -5.08
CA ILE A 92 -28.30 2.44 -6.32
C ILE A 92 -28.49 1.37 -7.39
N PHE A 93 -29.67 1.33 -7.98
CA PHE A 93 -29.97 0.38 -9.05
C PHE A 93 -29.82 1.07 -10.40
N GLU A 94 -28.89 0.60 -11.20
CA GLU A 94 -28.61 1.16 -12.52
C GLU A 94 -28.20 0.07 -13.51
N ASN A 95 -28.83 0.08 -14.70
CA ASN A 95 -28.51 -0.84 -15.80
C ASN A 95 -28.47 -2.34 -15.40
N GLY A 96 -29.34 -2.76 -14.48
CA GLY A 96 -29.39 -4.15 -14.00
C GLY A 96 -28.39 -4.48 -12.89
N PHE A 97 -27.59 -3.52 -12.44
CA PHE A 97 -26.67 -3.67 -11.32
C PHE A 97 -27.22 -3.03 -10.05
N ASN A 98 -26.98 -3.68 -8.93
CA ASN A 98 -27.15 -3.09 -7.60
C ASN A 98 -25.77 -2.59 -7.12
N VAL A 99 -25.58 -1.28 -7.12
CA VAL A 99 -24.33 -0.64 -6.70
C VAL A 99 -24.46 -0.27 -5.23
N ALA A 100 -23.74 -0.97 -4.36
CA ALA A 100 -23.64 -0.64 -2.95
C ALA A 100 -22.52 0.37 -2.73
N VAL A 101 -22.85 1.55 -2.20
CA VAL A 101 -21.89 2.60 -1.88
C VAL A 101 -21.84 2.75 -0.37
N GLU A 102 -20.71 2.42 0.23
CA GLU A 102 -20.48 2.58 1.65
C GLU A 102 -19.77 3.91 1.95
N ILE A 103 -20.41 4.78 2.71
CA ILE A 103 -19.83 6.01 3.26
C ILE A 103 -19.50 5.76 4.71
N GLY A 104 -18.22 5.42 4.96
CA GLY A 104 -17.72 5.08 6.27
C GLY A 104 -17.52 6.28 7.19
N LYS A 105 -17.56 6.03 8.49
CA LYS A 105 -17.21 7.02 9.51
C LYS A 105 -15.75 6.83 9.92
N THR A 106 -14.96 7.87 9.76
CA THR A 106 -13.59 7.89 10.28
C THR A 106 -13.54 8.62 11.61
N VAL A 107 -13.23 7.91 12.68
CA VAL A 107 -13.04 8.48 14.02
C VAL A 107 -11.55 8.54 14.32
N LYS A 108 -11.06 9.72 14.70
CA LYS A 108 -9.68 9.92 15.16
C LYS A 108 -9.72 10.42 16.60
N TRP A 109 -9.02 9.73 17.48
CA TRP A 109 -8.88 10.11 18.87
C TRP A 109 -7.56 10.87 19.09
N ASP A 110 -7.66 12.04 19.71
CA ASP A 110 -6.50 12.82 20.13
C ASP A 110 -5.85 12.12 21.33
N GLN A 111 -4.67 11.55 21.11
CA GLN A 111 -3.96 10.78 22.12
C GLN A 111 -3.53 11.63 23.33
N GLY A 112 -3.24 12.91 23.14
CA GLY A 112 -2.91 13.83 24.24
C GLY A 112 -4.11 14.06 25.15
N LYS A 113 -5.28 14.34 24.56
CA LYS A 113 -6.52 14.51 25.31
C LYS A 113 -6.98 13.22 26.00
N LEU A 114 -6.81 12.06 25.31
CA LEU A 114 -7.10 10.77 25.94
C LEU A 114 -6.22 10.53 27.17
N ALA A 115 -4.92 10.81 27.08
CA ALA A 115 -4.00 10.68 28.21
C ALA A 115 -4.38 11.59 29.41
N GLU A 116 -4.86 12.80 29.16
CA GLU A 116 -5.35 13.70 30.21
C GLU A 116 -6.66 13.19 30.86
N ILE A 117 -7.55 12.62 30.02
CA ILE A 117 -8.82 12.06 30.53
C ILE A 117 -8.56 10.82 31.39
N THR A 118 -7.70 9.89 30.91
CA THR A 118 -7.35 8.67 31.66
C THR A 118 -6.68 8.98 32.97
N ARG A 119 -5.79 9.98 33.02
CA ARG A 119 -5.19 10.45 34.27
C ARG A 119 -6.24 10.97 35.23
N ARG A 120 -7.20 11.78 34.77
CA ARG A 120 -8.31 12.31 35.60
C ARG A 120 -9.22 11.21 36.16
N ILE A 121 -9.50 10.16 35.35
CA ILE A 121 -10.27 9.01 35.81
C ILE A 121 -9.54 8.32 36.96
N ALA A 122 -8.24 8.06 36.81
CA ALA A 122 -7.44 7.43 37.86
C ALA A 122 -7.34 8.30 39.16
N GLU A 123 -7.15 9.61 39.02
CA GLU A 123 -7.09 10.56 40.13
C GLU A 123 -8.42 10.60 40.93
N ASN A 124 -9.56 10.33 40.27
CA ASN A 124 -10.88 10.24 40.90
C ASN A 124 -11.23 8.83 41.41
N GLY A 125 -10.27 7.88 41.39
CA GLY A 125 -10.44 6.53 41.91
C GLY A 125 -11.13 5.57 40.94
N GLY A 126 -11.35 5.94 39.68
CA GLY A 126 -11.85 5.07 38.61
C GLY A 126 -10.71 4.30 37.92
N ASP A 127 -11.06 3.20 37.25
CA ASP A 127 -10.14 2.44 36.43
C ASP A 127 -10.19 2.91 34.95
N PRO A 128 -9.12 3.53 34.43
CA PRO A 128 -9.09 3.96 33.03
C PRO A 128 -9.25 2.83 32.03
N GLU A 129 -8.85 1.59 32.34
CA GLU A 129 -8.91 0.44 31.43
C GLU A 129 -10.35 -0.03 31.17
N GLU A 130 -11.32 0.37 32.00
CA GLU A 130 -12.74 0.16 31.73
C GLU A 130 -13.25 0.95 30.51
N TYR A 131 -12.57 2.05 30.14
CA TYR A 131 -13.03 3.00 29.11
C TYR A 131 -12.09 3.09 27.91
N VAL A 132 -10.80 2.80 28.09
CA VAL A 132 -9.77 3.00 27.06
C VAL A 132 -8.77 1.85 27.06
N ASP A 133 -8.52 1.28 25.89
CA ASP A 133 -7.43 0.33 25.70
C ASP A 133 -6.08 1.04 25.81
N ILE A 134 -5.30 0.76 26.86
CA ILE A 134 -3.96 1.33 27.06
C ILE A 134 -2.91 0.38 26.53
N LYS A 135 -2.15 0.80 25.49
CA LYS A 135 -1.08 0.00 24.89
C LYS A 135 0.28 0.66 25.09
N TYR A 136 1.16 -0.03 25.78
CA TYR A 136 2.56 0.40 25.93
C TYR A 136 3.38 -0.05 24.71
N SER A 137 4.19 0.85 24.16
CA SER A 137 5.11 0.53 23.08
C SER A 137 6.48 1.17 23.30
N VAL A 138 7.53 0.45 22.96
CA VAL A 138 8.92 0.92 23.04
C VAL A 138 9.52 0.93 21.64
N SER A 139 10.03 2.08 21.21
CA SER A 139 10.77 2.20 19.96
C SER A 139 12.12 1.50 20.09
N GLU A 140 12.41 0.51 19.24
CA GLU A 140 13.70 -0.19 19.20
C GLU A 140 14.90 0.77 19.00
N ALA A 141 14.72 1.81 18.18
CA ALA A 141 15.76 2.82 17.97
C ALA A 141 16.07 3.60 19.25
N LYS A 142 15.03 3.99 20.00
CA LYS A 142 15.20 4.68 21.31
C LYS A 142 15.79 3.72 22.35
N PHE A 143 15.27 2.48 22.43
CA PHE A 143 15.74 1.47 23.36
C PHE A 143 17.24 1.20 23.22
N LYS A 144 17.75 1.09 22.00
CA LYS A 144 19.19 0.90 21.73
C LYS A 144 20.06 2.06 22.21
N ALA A 145 19.53 3.28 22.24
CA ALA A 145 20.25 4.47 22.68
C ALA A 145 20.20 4.68 24.20
N TRP A 146 19.40 3.91 24.95
CA TRP A 146 19.30 4.07 26.40
C TRP A 146 20.55 3.51 27.12
N PRO A 147 20.94 4.10 28.25
CA PRO A 147 21.98 3.54 29.09
C PRO A 147 21.57 2.17 29.67
N GLU A 148 22.54 1.33 29.97
CA GLU A 148 22.32 -0.07 30.36
C GLU A 148 21.41 -0.23 31.58
N ASN A 149 21.61 0.61 32.58
CA ASN A 149 20.77 0.62 33.80
C ASN A 149 19.29 0.85 33.53
N LEU A 150 18.95 1.60 32.47
CA LEU A 150 17.58 1.85 32.04
C LEU A 150 17.06 0.71 31.14
N ARG A 151 17.90 0.10 30.30
CA ARG A 151 17.50 -1.00 29.40
C ARG A 151 17.18 -2.29 30.15
N ARG A 152 18.00 -2.62 31.14
CA ARG A 152 17.95 -3.89 31.86
C ARG A 152 16.57 -4.30 32.38
N PRO A 153 15.74 -3.43 33.01
CA PRO A 153 14.39 -3.79 33.43
C PRO A 153 13.45 -4.15 32.26
N PHE A 154 13.66 -3.55 31.09
CA PHE A 154 12.81 -3.78 29.90
C PHE A 154 13.15 -5.05 29.13
N GLU A 155 14.34 -5.62 29.34
CA GLU A 155 14.78 -6.84 28.66
C GLU A 155 13.84 -8.03 28.94
N ALA A 156 13.29 -8.10 30.15
CA ALA A 156 12.35 -9.16 30.52
C ALA A 156 11.03 -9.11 29.70
N ALA A 157 10.65 -7.92 29.25
CA ALA A 157 9.46 -7.70 28.43
C ALA A 157 9.74 -7.75 26.93
N ARG A 158 11.01 -7.97 26.52
CA ARG A 158 11.46 -7.92 25.13
C ARG A 158 11.78 -9.31 24.59
N THR A 159 11.08 -9.71 23.53
CA THR A 159 11.39 -10.93 22.78
C THR A 159 11.87 -10.59 21.37
N VAL A 160 13.02 -11.08 20.98
CA VAL A 160 13.58 -10.94 19.63
C VAL A 160 13.53 -12.26 18.90
N LYS A 161 12.85 -12.28 17.74
CA LYS A 161 12.84 -13.43 16.85
C LYS A 161 13.40 -13.02 15.48
N PRO A 162 14.17 -13.88 14.80
CA PRO A 162 14.59 -13.61 13.43
C PRO A 162 13.36 -13.44 12.53
N GLY A 163 13.37 -12.38 11.71
CA GLY A 163 12.37 -12.18 10.67
C GLY A 163 12.60 -13.10 9.47
N LYS A 164 11.63 -13.13 8.54
CA LYS A 164 11.83 -13.79 7.25
C LYS A 164 12.94 -13.08 6.47
N PRO A 165 13.82 -13.81 5.77
CA PRO A 165 14.83 -13.17 4.94
C PRO A 165 14.20 -12.34 3.82
N LYS A 166 14.72 -11.12 3.62
CA LYS A 166 14.37 -10.27 2.47
C LYS A 166 15.50 -10.37 1.45
N ILE A 167 15.19 -10.94 0.30
CA ILE A 167 16.14 -11.11 -0.80
C ILE A 167 15.93 -9.97 -1.80
N THR A 168 17.00 -9.29 -2.19
CA THR A 168 16.99 -8.22 -3.19
C THR A 168 18.11 -8.48 -4.18
N LEU A 169 17.78 -8.54 -5.47
CA LEU A 169 18.76 -8.59 -6.54
C LEU A 169 19.18 -7.16 -6.92
N ARG A 170 20.49 -6.99 -7.14
CA ARG A 170 21.05 -5.78 -7.73
C ARG A 170 22.14 -6.22 -8.69
N GLN A 171 22.21 -5.60 -9.88
CA GLN A 171 23.33 -5.79 -10.76
C GLN A 171 24.61 -5.26 -10.07
N ALA A 172 25.69 -6.05 -10.13
CA ALA A 172 26.99 -5.54 -9.70
C ALA A 172 27.39 -4.42 -10.66
N SER A 173 27.62 -3.21 -10.13
CA SER A 173 28.28 -2.16 -10.92
C SER A 173 29.69 -2.63 -11.19
N GLU A 174 30.12 -2.62 -12.46
CA GLU A 174 31.51 -2.78 -12.85
C GLU A 174 32.30 -1.53 -12.46
N ASP A 175 32.42 -1.25 -11.17
CA ASP A 175 33.40 -0.29 -10.67
C ASP A 175 34.76 -1.02 -10.54
N ARG A 176 35.57 -0.80 -11.58
CA ARG A 176 37.00 -1.00 -11.56
C ARG A 176 37.72 0.32 -11.36
#